data_76f840baaae6b9103e66a8b4b26dfe65
#
_entry.id   76f840baaae6b9103e66a8b4b26dfe65
#
_cell.length_a   1.000
_cell.length_b   1.000
_cell.length_c   1.000
_cell.angle_alpha   90.00
_cell.angle_beta   90.00
_cell.angle_gamma   90.00
#
_symmetry.space_group_name_H-M   'P 1'
#
loop_
_entity.id
_entity.type
_entity.pdbx_description
1 polymer ?
#
loop_
_entity_poly.entity_id
_entity_poly.type
_entity_poly.pdbx_seq_one_letter_code
_entity_poly.pdbx_strand_id
1 'polypeptide(L)'
;MNETTVVVEGSSQTSISLREGITLEEWRDQFSQLAKGTRRILWYLGDLSAYGLKQWPQAVREFIQNSEFEKTTIANAAWVCRSIEPSRRRDDISFSTHAEVAGLPPEQQDKWLDHYSEQKKRGSYTISQFRADMRQQLADPTLRETSTPNRSVVKGIRDFLTFTRRQSDEFWTAEMKASYKQELQPLVELYNSL
;
A
#
# COMPACT_ATOMS: atom_id res chain seq x y z
N MET A 1 1.04 -28.24 30.09
CA MET A 1 0.57 -28.47 28.71
C MET A 1 -0.85 -27.99 28.66
N ASN A 2 -1.09 -26.84 28.04
CA ASN A 2 -2.46 -26.35 27.90
C ASN A 2 -3.10 -27.12 26.75
N GLU A 3 -4.08 -27.95 27.10
CA GLU A 3 -4.96 -28.57 26.11
C GLU A 3 -5.61 -27.45 25.33
N THR A 4 -5.31 -27.37 24.05
CA THR A 4 -5.97 -26.44 23.13
C THR A 4 -7.42 -26.92 23.02
N THR A 5 -8.34 -26.29 23.75
CA THR A 5 -9.76 -26.59 23.67
C THR A 5 -10.21 -26.42 22.21
N VAL A 6 -10.62 -27.50 21.56
CA VAL A 6 -11.09 -27.46 20.18
C VAL A 6 -12.48 -26.80 20.16
N VAL A 7 -12.52 -25.57 19.71
CA VAL A 7 -13.76 -24.74 19.62
C VAL A 7 -14.45 -24.95 18.27
N VAL A 8 -13.69 -25.35 17.25
CA VAL A 8 -14.19 -25.59 15.89
C VAL A 8 -14.55 -27.04 15.70
N GLU A 9 -15.81 -27.37 15.51
CA GLU A 9 -16.29 -28.74 15.25
C GLU A 9 -16.17 -29.16 13.78
N GLY A 10 -16.21 -28.17 12.87
CA GLY A 10 -16.10 -28.42 11.45
C GLY A 10 -15.71 -27.17 10.68
N SER A 11 -15.11 -27.40 9.51
CA SER A 11 -14.77 -26.31 8.59
C SER A 11 -14.97 -26.76 7.14
N SER A 12 -15.41 -25.85 6.31
CA SER A 12 -15.39 -25.94 4.83
C SER A 12 -14.53 -24.82 4.26
N GLN A 13 -14.46 -24.72 2.94
CA GLN A 13 -13.76 -23.58 2.32
C GLN A 13 -14.43 -22.23 2.61
N THR A 14 -15.70 -22.21 2.98
CA THR A 14 -16.51 -21.00 3.12
C THR A 14 -17.13 -20.82 4.49
N SER A 15 -17.04 -21.78 5.41
CA SER A 15 -17.65 -21.70 6.74
C SER A 15 -16.90 -22.51 7.80
N ILE A 16 -17.08 -22.11 9.05
CA ILE A 16 -16.67 -22.88 10.23
C ILE A 16 -17.91 -23.13 11.11
N SER A 17 -18.00 -24.30 11.71
CA SER A 17 -18.99 -24.64 12.72
C SER A 17 -18.34 -24.62 14.08
N LEU A 18 -18.94 -23.92 15.02
CA LEU A 18 -18.44 -23.83 16.38
C LEU A 18 -19.21 -24.84 17.27
N ARG A 19 -18.50 -25.42 18.24
CA ARG A 19 -19.08 -26.28 19.25
C ARG A 19 -20.19 -25.53 20.02
N GLU A 20 -21.29 -26.20 20.30
CA GLU A 20 -22.33 -25.62 21.16
C GLU A 20 -21.80 -25.31 22.57
N GLY A 21 -22.27 -24.24 23.16
CA GLY A 21 -21.93 -23.85 24.54
C GLY A 21 -20.51 -23.29 24.69
N ILE A 22 -19.87 -22.78 23.61
CA ILE A 22 -18.62 -22.05 23.76
C ILE A 22 -18.82 -20.81 24.64
N THR A 23 -17.83 -20.51 25.46
CA THR A 23 -17.80 -19.30 26.26
C THR A 23 -17.37 -18.09 25.43
N LEU A 24 -17.69 -16.88 25.91
CA LEU A 24 -17.22 -15.62 25.28
C LEU A 24 -15.68 -15.56 25.25
N GLU A 25 -15.01 -16.09 26.26
CA GLU A 25 -13.55 -16.11 26.35
C GLU A 25 -12.95 -17.02 25.28
N GLU A 26 -13.43 -18.24 25.15
CA GLU A 26 -13.03 -19.20 24.11
C GLU A 26 -13.27 -18.60 22.70
N TRP A 27 -14.40 -17.93 22.47
CA TRP A 27 -14.69 -17.25 21.21
C TRP A 27 -13.69 -16.11 20.94
N ARG A 28 -13.36 -15.28 21.94
CA ARG A 28 -12.38 -14.20 21.81
C ARG A 28 -10.99 -14.71 21.45
N ASP A 29 -10.58 -15.82 22.06
CA ASP A 29 -9.29 -16.43 21.80
C ASP A 29 -9.20 -16.97 20.38
N GLN A 30 -10.23 -17.70 19.91
CA GLN A 30 -10.31 -18.19 18.53
C GLN A 30 -10.33 -17.04 17.53
N PHE A 31 -11.15 -16.02 17.77
CA PHE A 31 -11.19 -14.83 16.91
C PHE A 31 -9.81 -14.15 16.84
N SER A 32 -9.13 -14.01 17.97
CA SER A 32 -7.81 -13.39 18.04
C SER A 32 -6.74 -14.19 17.27
N GLN A 33 -6.78 -15.51 17.35
CA GLN A 33 -5.87 -16.39 16.60
C GLN A 33 -6.10 -16.28 15.09
N LEU A 34 -7.36 -16.32 14.64
CA LEU A 34 -7.70 -16.16 13.23
C LEU A 34 -7.31 -14.76 12.71
N ALA A 35 -7.58 -13.71 13.49
CA ALA A 35 -7.20 -12.35 13.13
C ALA A 35 -5.68 -12.15 13.02
N LYS A 36 -4.88 -12.79 13.89
CA LYS A 36 -3.42 -12.81 13.79
C LYS A 36 -2.96 -13.54 12.54
N GLY A 37 -3.58 -14.67 12.19
CA GLY A 37 -3.32 -15.41 10.96
C GLY A 37 -3.57 -14.55 9.72
N THR A 38 -4.71 -13.88 9.65
CA THR A 38 -5.07 -12.99 8.53
C THR A 38 -4.09 -11.81 8.36
N ARG A 39 -3.61 -11.22 9.45
CA ARG A 39 -2.59 -10.15 9.39
C ARG A 39 -1.30 -10.61 8.72
N ARG A 40 -0.86 -11.83 8.98
CA ARG A 40 0.38 -12.40 8.42
C ARG A 40 0.23 -12.75 6.94
N ILE A 41 -0.95 -13.16 6.51
CA ILE A 41 -1.20 -13.58 5.13
C ILE A 41 -0.82 -12.49 4.12
N LEU A 42 -1.20 -11.23 4.36
CA LEU A 42 -0.87 -10.13 3.45
C LEU A 42 0.63 -9.85 3.37
N TRP A 43 1.36 -9.98 4.49
CA TRP A 43 2.81 -9.87 4.50
C TRP A 43 3.48 -11.00 3.71
N TYR A 44 3.06 -12.25 3.97
CA TYR A 44 3.62 -13.42 3.28
C TYR A 44 3.31 -13.40 1.77
N LEU A 45 2.08 -13.07 1.42
CA LEU A 45 1.67 -12.92 0.03
C LEU A 45 2.46 -11.81 -0.68
N GLY A 46 2.66 -10.70 0.00
CA GLY A 46 3.43 -9.57 -0.52
C GLY A 46 4.90 -9.91 -0.72
N ASP A 47 5.56 -10.52 0.27
CA ASP A 47 6.96 -10.93 0.18
C ASP A 47 7.18 -11.98 -0.90
N LEU A 48 6.30 -12.99 -0.96
CA LEU A 48 6.35 -14.03 -1.99
C LEU A 48 6.17 -13.42 -3.39
N SER A 49 5.21 -12.53 -3.55
CA SER A 49 4.96 -11.86 -4.83
C SER A 49 6.11 -10.92 -5.22
N ALA A 50 6.65 -10.17 -4.27
CA ALA A 50 7.79 -9.28 -4.52
C ALA A 50 9.03 -10.08 -4.94
N TYR A 51 9.31 -11.20 -4.28
CA TYR A 51 10.39 -12.12 -4.64
C TYR A 51 10.17 -12.71 -6.03
N GLY A 52 8.99 -13.27 -6.29
CA GLY A 52 8.67 -13.88 -7.58
C GLY A 52 8.75 -12.91 -8.75
N LEU A 53 8.23 -11.68 -8.58
CA LEU A 53 8.33 -10.62 -9.59
C LEU A 53 9.78 -10.18 -9.88
N LYS A 54 10.69 -10.36 -8.93
CA LYS A 54 12.13 -10.10 -9.13
C LYS A 54 12.80 -11.24 -9.90
N GLN A 55 12.46 -12.50 -9.59
CA GLN A 55 13.11 -13.69 -10.16
C GLN A 55 12.50 -14.10 -11.51
N TRP A 56 11.15 -14.08 -11.61
CA TRP A 56 10.39 -14.59 -12.76
C TRP A 56 9.27 -13.62 -13.17
N PRO A 57 9.60 -12.39 -13.60
CA PRO A 57 8.60 -11.32 -13.74
C PRO A 57 7.44 -11.67 -14.68
N GLN A 58 7.70 -12.34 -15.79
CA GLN A 58 6.68 -12.70 -16.75
C GLN A 58 5.79 -13.84 -16.25
N ALA A 59 6.39 -14.93 -15.78
CA ALA A 59 5.64 -16.10 -15.30
C ALA A 59 4.76 -15.76 -14.09
N VAL A 60 5.26 -14.92 -13.18
CA VAL A 60 4.47 -14.48 -12.01
C VAL A 60 3.32 -13.57 -12.41
N ARG A 61 3.49 -12.67 -13.38
CA ARG A 61 2.38 -11.86 -13.89
C ARG A 61 1.30 -12.71 -14.54
N GLU A 62 1.69 -13.68 -15.38
CA GLU A 62 0.76 -14.62 -16.00
C GLU A 62 0.03 -15.47 -14.97
N PHE A 63 0.76 -15.99 -13.95
CA PHE A 63 0.16 -16.73 -12.85
C PHE A 63 -0.89 -15.89 -12.09
N ILE A 64 -0.55 -14.64 -11.73
CA ILE A 64 -1.47 -13.72 -11.03
C ILE A 64 -2.67 -13.38 -11.93
N GLN A 65 -2.46 -13.21 -13.24
CA GLN A 65 -3.55 -12.92 -14.18
C GLN A 65 -4.57 -14.05 -14.30
N ASN A 66 -4.11 -15.30 -14.19
CA ASN A 66 -4.92 -16.50 -14.32
C ASN A 66 -5.42 -17.04 -12.97
N SER A 67 -4.99 -16.46 -11.86
CA SER A 67 -5.42 -16.86 -10.52
C SER A 67 -6.80 -16.30 -10.16
N GLU A 68 -7.48 -16.95 -9.24
CA GLU A 68 -8.74 -16.46 -8.66
C GLU A 68 -8.54 -15.30 -7.67
N PHE A 69 -7.29 -14.95 -7.38
CA PHE A 69 -6.98 -13.87 -6.44
C PHE A 69 -7.22 -12.49 -7.05
N GLU A 70 -7.66 -11.57 -6.21
CA GLU A 70 -7.84 -10.19 -6.60
C GLU A 70 -6.49 -9.51 -6.85
N LYS A 71 -6.26 -9.13 -8.12
CA LYS A 71 -4.95 -8.62 -8.63
C LYS A 71 -4.48 -7.37 -7.91
N THR A 72 -5.40 -6.49 -7.54
CA THR A 72 -5.08 -5.23 -6.85
C THR A 72 -4.60 -5.51 -5.44
N THR A 73 -5.15 -6.50 -4.75
CA THR A 73 -4.71 -6.94 -3.43
C THR A 73 -3.28 -7.47 -3.47
N ILE A 74 -2.96 -8.35 -4.44
CA ILE A 74 -1.61 -8.90 -4.60
C ILE A 74 -0.60 -7.79 -4.97
N ALA A 75 -0.95 -6.93 -5.92
CA ALA A 75 -0.09 -5.84 -6.36
C ALA A 75 0.20 -4.86 -5.22
N ASN A 76 -0.82 -4.51 -4.44
CA ASN A 76 -0.67 -3.65 -3.26
C ASN A 76 0.20 -4.32 -2.18
N ALA A 77 -0.04 -5.60 -1.90
CA ALA A 77 0.77 -6.34 -0.92
C ALA A 77 2.26 -6.39 -1.33
N ALA A 78 2.54 -6.70 -2.59
CA ALA A 78 3.90 -6.72 -3.12
C ALA A 78 4.56 -5.32 -3.10
N TRP A 79 3.78 -4.26 -3.36
CA TRP A 79 4.29 -2.89 -3.29
C TRP A 79 4.64 -2.48 -1.85
N VAL A 80 3.75 -2.72 -0.88
CA VAL A 80 4.01 -2.42 0.54
C VAL A 80 5.25 -3.17 1.04
N CYS A 81 5.36 -4.47 0.72
CA CYS A 81 6.50 -5.29 1.14
C CYS A 81 7.84 -4.85 0.55
N ARG A 82 7.84 -4.28 -0.66
CA ARG A 82 9.05 -3.68 -1.26
C ARG A 82 9.39 -2.31 -0.69
N SER A 83 8.38 -1.58 -0.23
CA SER A 83 8.54 -0.23 0.29
C SER A 83 8.94 -0.20 1.77
N ILE A 84 8.60 -1.24 2.53
CA ILE A 84 8.89 -1.34 3.96
C ILE A 84 9.67 -2.62 4.22
N GLU A 85 10.94 -2.46 4.55
CA GLU A 85 11.83 -3.57 4.88
C GLU A 85 11.32 -4.39 6.08
N PRO A 86 11.56 -5.71 6.13
CA PRO A 86 11.11 -6.57 7.23
C PRO A 86 11.52 -6.06 8.62
N SER A 87 12.73 -5.50 8.76
CA SER A 87 13.26 -4.93 10.00
C SER A 87 12.48 -3.72 10.53
N ARG A 88 11.71 -3.06 9.67
CA ARG A 88 10.94 -1.85 9.98
C ARG A 88 9.45 -2.12 10.15
N ARG A 89 9.03 -3.36 9.94
CA ARG A 89 7.65 -3.78 10.16
C ARG A 89 7.39 -3.95 11.65
N ARG A 90 6.24 -3.47 12.10
CA ARG A 90 5.83 -3.50 13.51
C ARG A 90 4.73 -4.53 13.70
N ASP A 91 4.96 -5.52 14.57
CA ASP A 91 4.01 -6.63 14.79
C ASP A 91 2.69 -6.16 15.43
N ASP A 92 2.72 -5.08 16.19
CA ASP A 92 1.56 -4.47 16.85
C ASP A 92 0.71 -3.59 15.92
N ILE A 93 1.23 -3.26 14.74
CA ILE A 93 0.57 -2.41 13.74
C ILE A 93 0.02 -3.27 12.59
N SER A 94 -1.16 -2.90 12.09
CA SER A 94 -1.79 -3.63 10.98
C SER A 94 -1.06 -3.42 9.65
N PHE A 95 -1.15 -4.38 8.73
CA PHE A 95 -0.69 -4.23 7.35
C PHE A 95 -1.28 -2.97 6.67
N SER A 96 -2.56 -2.71 6.89
CA SER A 96 -3.23 -1.54 6.31
C SER A 96 -2.64 -0.22 6.79
N THR A 97 -2.22 -0.14 8.05
CA THR A 97 -1.54 1.06 8.58
C THR A 97 -0.16 1.24 7.96
N HIS A 98 0.60 0.16 7.78
CA HIS A 98 1.88 0.22 7.07
C HIS A 98 1.68 0.65 5.60
N ALA A 99 0.61 0.21 4.95
CA ALA A 99 0.30 0.60 3.58
C ALA A 99 0.09 2.12 3.42
N GLU A 100 -0.42 2.81 4.45
CA GLU A 100 -0.58 4.28 4.42
C GLU A 100 0.76 5.01 4.34
N VAL A 101 1.80 4.48 4.96
CA VAL A 101 3.13 5.10 5.01
C VAL A 101 4.08 4.56 3.94
N ALA A 102 3.72 3.50 3.23
CA ALA A 102 4.61 2.80 2.30
C ALA A 102 5.15 3.69 1.15
N GLY A 103 4.43 4.77 0.81
CA GLY A 103 4.86 5.74 -0.20
C GLY A 103 5.81 6.83 0.32
N LEU A 104 6.08 6.88 1.61
CA LEU A 104 6.95 7.88 2.23
C LEU A 104 8.42 7.43 2.24
N PRO A 105 9.38 8.36 2.39
CA PRO A 105 10.76 8.02 2.68
C PRO A 105 10.90 7.19 3.97
N PRO A 106 11.96 6.35 4.09
CA PRO A 106 12.15 5.46 5.23
C PRO A 106 12.03 6.12 6.60
N GLU A 107 12.69 7.25 6.80
CA GLU A 107 12.67 7.98 8.07
C GLU A 107 11.28 8.50 8.44
N GLN A 108 10.51 8.93 7.43
CA GLN A 108 9.14 9.37 7.65
C GLN A 108 8.19 8.19 7.91
N GLN A 109 8.43 7.03 7.29
CA GLN A 109 7.68 5.81 7.58
C GLN A 109 7.82 5.47 9.07
N ASP A 110 9.05 5.43 9.61
CA ASP A 110 9.29 5.12 11.02
C ASP A 110 8.64 6.13 11.96
N LYS A 111 8.82 7.42 11.68
CA LYS A 111 8.20 8.51 12.46
C LYS A 111 6.68 8.35 12.54
N TRP A 112 6.02 8.05 11.41
CA TRP A 112 4.57 7.90 11.38
C TRP A 112 4.09 6.61 12.03
N LEU A 113 4.82 5.50 11.91
CA LEU A 113 4.50 4.26 12.60
C LEU A 113 4.66 4.40 14.11
N ASP A 114 5.70 5.10 14.58
CA ASP A 114 5.88 5.42 15.98
C ASP A 114 4.75 6.32 16.51
N HIS A 115 4.41 7.36 15.77
CA HIS A 115 3.27 8.22 16.10
C HIS A 115 1.97 7.40 16.24
N TYR A 116 1.70 6.51 15.30
CA TYR A 116 0.51 5.64 15.38
C TYR A 116 0.52 4.76 16.63
N SER A 117 1.64 4.11 16.94
CA SER A 117 1.78 3.27 18.15
C SER A 117 1.57 4.07 19.44
N GLU A 118 2.13 5.28 19.52
CA GLU A 118 1.98 6.14 20.68
C GLU A 118 0.54 6.61 20.88
N GLN A 119 -0.11 7.07 19.83
CA GLN A 119 -1.51 7.50 19.91
C GLN A 119 -2.43 6.34 20.32
N LYS A 120 -2.19 5.15 19.77
CA LYS A 120 -2.96 3.96 20.13
C LYS A 120 -2.78 3.53 21.59
N LYS A 121 -1.60 3.72 22.17
CA LYS A 121 -1.35 3.49 23.61
C LYS A 121 -2.09 4.48 24.51
N ARG A 122 -2.32 5.71 24.04
CA ARG A 122 -3.03 6.76 24.77
C ARG A 122 -4.56 6.59 24.76
N GLY A 123 -5.09 5.84 23.82
CA GLY A 123 -6.54 5.61 23.69
C GLY A 123 -6.94 4.97 22.37
N SER A 124 -8.22 5.06 22.02
CA SER A 124 -8.70 4.58 20.73
C SER A 124 -8.24 5.53 19.61
N TYR A 125 -7.30 5.08 18.80
CA TYR A 125 -6.82 5.81 17.63
C TYR A 125 -7.06 4.97 16.37
N THR A 126 -7.85 5.50 15.46
CA THR A 126 -8.29 4.80 14.27
C THR A 126 -7.41 5.12 13.06
N ILE A 127 -7.43 4.24 12.04
CA ILE A 127 -6.74 4.48 10.78
C ILE A 127 -7.26 5.74 10.04
N SER A 128 -8.53 6.10 10.26
CA SER A 128 -9.11 7.32 9.69
C SER A 128 -8.53 8.58 10.32
N GLN A 129 -8.31 8.58 11.62
CA GLN A 129 -7.63 9.66 12.34
C GLN A 129 -6.17 9.75 11.91
N PHE A 130 -5.48 8.62 11.81
CA PHE A 130 -4.11 8.54 11.30
C PHE A 130 -3.96 9.17 9.91
N ARG A 131 -4.85 8.83 8.98
CA ARG A 131 -4.90 9.45 7.64
C ARG A 131 -5.14 10.95 7.68
N ALA A 132 -5.98 11.41 8.59
CA ALA A 132 -6.27 12.84 8.77
C ALA A 132 -5.03 13.59 9.24
N ASP A 133 -4.35 13.06 10.27
CA ASP A 133 -3.12 13.65 10.82
C ASP A 133 -2.00 13.68 9.78
N MET A 134 -1.80 12.58 9.04
CA MET A 134 -0.84 12.54 7.93
C MET A 134 -1.14 13.61 6.87
N ARG A 135 -2.40 13.75 6.44
CA ARG A 135 -2.78 14.75 5.45
C ARG A 135 -2.54 16.16 5.95
N GLN A 136 -2.86 16.44 7.19
CA GLN A 136 -2.66 17.76 7.79
C GLN A 136 -1.17 18.13 7.82
N GLN A 137 -0.30 17.22 8.30
CA GLN A 137 1.14 17.48 8.36
C GLN A 137 1.81 17.51 6.98
N LEU A 138 1.41 16.63 6.05
CA LEU A 138 1.95 16.61 4.69
C LEU A 138 1.42 17.77 3.83
N ALA A 139 0.33 18.42 4.23
CA ALA A 139 -0.18 19.62 3.59
C ALA A 139 0.56 20.89 4.02
N ASP A 140 1.29 20.84 5.14
CA ASP A 140 2.08 21.98 5.62
C ASP A 140 3.26 22.25 4.67
N PRO A 141 3.32 23.42 4.01
CA PRO A 141 4.38 23.77 3.08
C PRO A 141 5.77 23.76 3.71
N THR A 142 5.88 24.02 5.02
CA THR A 142 7.15 24.11 5.75
C THR A 142 7.79 22.74 6.00
N LEU A 143 7.01 21.66 5.88
CA LEU A 143 7.47 20.27 6.09
C LEU A 143 7.80 19.55 4.77
N ARG A 144 7.70 20.23 3.62
CA ARG A 144 7.94 19.66 2.28
C ARG A 144 9.42 19.56 1.89
N GLU A 145 10.35 19.71 2.82
CA GLU A 145 11.79 19.75 2.50
C GLU A 145 12.39 18.49 1.86
N THR A 146 11.66 17.40 1.74
CA THR A 146 12.16 16.17 1.05
C THR A 146 11.04 15.41 0.31
N SER A 147 10.09 16.10 -0.30
CA SER A 147 9.04 15.38 -1.03
C SER A 147 9.59 14.81 -2.33
N THR A 148 9.57 13.49 -2.47
CA THR A 148 9.53 12.86 -3.78
C THR A 148 8.52 13.59 -4.68
N PRO A 149 8.84 13.81 -5.96
CA PRO A 149 7.96 14.53 -6.88
C PRO A 149 6.53 14.03 -6.75
N ASN A 150 5.57 14.94 -6.63
CA ASN A 150 4.16 14.59 -6.47
C ASN A 150 3.78 13.52 -7.50
N ARG A 151 3.42 12.33 -7.03
CA ARG A 151 3.14 11.14 -7.87
C ARG A 151 2.08 11.43 -8.95
N SER A 152 1.17 12.35 -8.67
CA SER A 152 0.15 12.84 -9.60
C SER A 152 0.80 13.62 -10.74
N VAL A 153 1.77 14.49 -10.45
CA VAL A 153 2.51 15.28 -11.45
C VAL A 153 3.36 14.36 -12.32
N VAL A 154 4.12 13.45 -11.70
CA VAL A 154 4.95 12.47 -12.44
C VAL A 154 4.09 11.57 -13.31
N LYS A 155 2.93 11.14 -12.81
CA LYS A 155 1.96 10.37 -13.61
C LYS A 155 1.43 11.20 -14.77
N GLY A 156 1.02 12.43 -14.54
CA GLY A 156 0.52 13.35 -15.58
C GLY A 156 1.55 13.58 -16.69
N ILE A 157 2.81 13.82 -16.34
CA ILE A 157 3.92 13.95 -17.31
C ILE A 157 4.10 12.64 -18.10
N ARG A 158 4.09 11.49 -17.45
CA ARG A 158 4.23 10.19 -18.11
C ARG A 158 3.08 9.89 -19.07
N ASP A 159 1.84 10.16 -18.63
CA ASP A 159 0.64 9.96 -19.43
C ASP A 159 0.67 10.88 -20.65
N PHE A 160 1.06 12.14 -20.49
CA PHE A 160 1.26 13.09 -21.58
C PHE A 160 2.34 12.62 -22.58
N LEU A 161 3.52 12.20 -22.11
CA LEU A 161 4.58 11.67 -22.97
C LEU A 161 4.13 10.38 -23.71
N THR A 162 3.33 9.56 -23.07
CA THR A 162 2.78 8.35 -23.69
C THR A 162 1.77 8.71 -24.76
N PHE A 163 0.91 9.70 -24.50
CA PHE A 163 -0.04 10.22 -25.46
C PHE A 163 0.68 10.81 -26.68
N THR A 164 1.65 11.70 -26.47
CA THR A 164 2.37 12.37 -27.57
C THR A 164 3.10 11.38 -28.48
N ARG A 165 3.70 10.33 -27.91
CA ARG A 165 4.42 9.28 -28.69
C ARG A 165 3.51 8.40 -29.53
N ARG A 166 2.22 8.35 -29.22
CA ARG A 166 1.23 7.53 -29.95
C ARG A 166 0.58 8.25 -31.11
N GLN A 167 0.72 9.59 -31.17
CA GLN A 167 0.12 10.39 -32.22
C GLN A 167 1.05 10.46 -33.44
N SER A 168 0.47 10.42 -34.63
CA SER A 168 1.19 10.70 -35.86
C SER A 168 1.54 12.19 -35.99
N ASP A 169 2.51 12.54 -36.80
CA ASP A 169 2.86 13.95 -37.05
C ASP A 169 1.72 14.76 -37.65
N GLU A 170 0.81 14.10 -38.39
CA GLU A 170 -0.37 14.72 -39.00
C GLU A 170 -1.43 15.11 -37.95
N PHE A 171 -1.45 14.46 -36.77
CA PHE A 171 -2.33 14.80 -35.66
C PHE A 171 -2.04 16.20 -35.11
N TRP A 172 -0.77 16.62 -35.16
CA TRP A 172 -0.29 17.85 -34.53
C TRP A 172 -0.46 19.06 -35.44
N THR A 173 -1.58 19.80 -35.29
CA THR A 173 -1.74 21.09 -35.97
C THR A 173 -0.76 22.13 -35.48
N ALA A 174 -0.51 23.16 -36.28
CA ALA A 174 0.38 24.28 -35.90
C ALA A 174 -0.12 25.00 -34.63
N GLU A 175 -1.45 25.14 -34.49
CA GLU A 175 -2.06 25.76 -33.31
C GLU A 175 -1.88 24.90 -32.05
N MET A 176 -2.09 23.58 -32.16
CA MET A 176 -1.86 22.68 -31.04
C MET A 176 -0.40 22.72 -30.60
N LYS A 177 0.55 22.67 -31.54
CA LYS A 177 1.99 22.75 -31.22
C LYS A 177 2.34 24.07 -30.52
N ALA A 178 1.76 25.18 -30.94
CA ALA A 178 1.99 26.50 -30.32
C ALA A 178 1.43 26.54 -28.89
N SER A 179 0.19 26.08 -28.71
CA SER A 179 -0.47 26.01 -27.39
C SER A 179 0.31 25.14 -26.40
N TYR A 180 0.66 23.91 -26.78
CA TYR A 180 1.46 23.02 -25.91
C TYR A 180 2.85 23.58 -25.61
N LYS A 181 3.49 24.24 -26.56
CA LYS A 181 4.78 24.88 -26.33
C LYS A 181 4.69 25.98 -25.27
N GLN A 182 3.64 26.79 -25.33
CA GLN A 182 3.38 27.84 -24.34
C GLN A 182 3.10 27.26 -22.95
N GLU A 183 2.25 26.24 -22.85
CA GLU A 183 1.89 25.58 -21.59
C GLU A 183 3.09 24.85 -20.94
N LEU A 184 4.01 24.29 -21.73
CA LEU A 184 5.17 23.56 -21.25
C LEU A 184 6.40 24.45 -20.98
N GLN A 185 6.39 25.71 -21.44
CA GLN A 185 7.52 26.63 -21.28
C GLN A 185 7.96 26.78 -19.81
N PRO A 186 7.06 26.96 -18.82
CA PRO A 186 7.46 27.08 -17.42
C PRO A 186 8.17 25.82 -16.88
N LEU A 187 7.82 24.61 -17.37
CA LEU A 187 8.47 23.38 -16.98
C LEU A 187 9.89 23.27 -17.55
N VAL A 188 10.09 23.76 -18.78
CA VAL A 188 11.42 23.81 -19.41
C VAL A 188 12.32 24.81 -18.69
N GLU A 189 11.79 25.96 -18.31
CA GLU A 189 12.52 26.99 -17.54
C GLU A 189 12.91 26.46 -16.16
N LEU A 190 11.99 25.78 -15.46
CA LEU A 190 12.26 25.14 -14.18
C LEU A 190 13.36 24.08 -14.33
N TYR A 191 13.27 23.21 -15.34
CA TYR A 191 14.28 22.18 -15.60
C TYR A 191 15.68 22.76 -15.84
N ASN A 192 15.77 23.86 -16.60
CA ASN A 192 17.03 24.53 -16.89
C ASN A 192 17.60 25.31 -15.69
N SER A 193 16.79 25.54 -14.65
CA SER A 193 17.21 26.21 -13.41
C SER A 193 17.69 25.27 -12.31
N LEU A 194 17.46 23.95 -12.47
CA LEU A 194 17.93 22.90 -11.56
C LEU A 194 19.34 22.43 -11.88
#